data_fed30c814563e9b6d36def7962712a3d
#
_entry.id   fed30c814563e9b6d36def7962712a3d
#
_cell.length_a   1.000
_cell.length_b   1.000
_cell.length_c   1.000
_cell.angle_alpha   90.00
_cell.angle_beta   90.00
_cell.angle_gamma   90.00
#
_symmetry.space_group_name_H-M   'P 1'
#
loop_
_entity.id
_entity.type
_entity.pdbx_description
1 polymer ?
#
loop_
_entity_poly.entity_id
_entity_poly.type
_entity_poly.pdbx_seq_one_letter_code
_entity_poly.pdbx_strand_id
1 'polypeptide(L)'
;MSYVYVLVDPESPEIYIGFSNDLRRRIDEHAGSVHRGWKLVYYEAYHSEKDARRREQRLKDHGNSVRQLKDRILNSIELTRIG
;
A
#
# COMPACT_ATOMS: atom_id res chain seq x y z
N MET A 1 -6.75 3.77 -15.00
CA MET A 1 -5.47 3.72 -14.27
C MET A 1 -5.33 2.42 -13.49
N SER A 2 -4.10 2.02 -13.28
CA SER A 2 -3.77 0.90 -12.41
C SER A 2 -2.98 1.42 -11.23
N TYR A 3 -3.14 0.80 -10.06
CA TYR A 3 -2.61 1.35 -8.80
C TYR A 3 -1.81 0.29 -8.06
N VAL A 4 -0.71 0.73 -7.45
CA VAL A 4 -0.04 0.01 -6.39
C VAL A 4 -0.27 0.81 -5.11
N TYR A 5 -0.69 0.15 -4.04
CA TYR A 5 -1.06 0.87 -2.83
C TYR A 5 -0.49 0.17 -1.59
N VAL A 6 -0.43 0.95 -0.51
CA VAL A 6 0.12 0.47 0.76
C VAL A 6 -0.89 0.72 1.87
N LEU A 7 -1.24 -0.36 2.57
CA LEU A 7 -2.03 -0.28 3.80
C LEU A 7 -1.10 -0.54 4.98
N VAL A 8 -1.36 0.11 6.09
CA VAL A 8 -0.63 -0.15 7.33
C VAL A 8 -1.59 -0.47 8.46
N ASP A 9 -1.17 -1.35 9.34
CA ASP A 9 -1.86 -1.64 10.58
C ASP A 9 -1.45 -0.56 11.57
N PRO A 10 -2.40 0.24 12.11
CA PRO A 10 -2.04 1.30 13.06
C PRO A 10 -1.44 0.76 14.37
N GLU A 11 -1.62 -0.52 14.66
CA GLU A 11 -1.24 -1.13 15.93
C GLU A 11 -0.04 -2.07 15.82
N SER A 12 0.57 -2.17 14.64
CA SER A 12 1.74 -3.04 14.43
C SER A 12 2.64 -2.47 13.34
N PRO A 13 3.87 -2.97 13.17
CA PRO A 13 4.74 -2.51 12.08
C PRO A 13 4.40 -3.13 10.73
N GLU A 14 3.37 -3.96 10.64
CA GLU A 14 3.02 -4.66 9.41
C GLU A 14 2.46 -3.73 8.36
N ILE A 15 2.82 -4.00 7.10
CA ILE A 15 2.26 -3.31 5.95
C ILE A 15 1.76 -4.32 4.93
N TYR A 16 0.83 -3.88 4.09
CA TYR A 16 0.33 -4.67 2.98
C TYR A 16 0.52 -3.88 1.69
N ILE A 17 1.07 -4.54 0.67
CA ILE A 17 1.26 -3.95 -0.66
C ILE A 17 0.32 -4.67 -1.61
N GLY A 18 -0.52 -3.92 -2.30
CA GLY A 18 -1.51 -4.47 -3.20
C GLY A 18 -1.55 -3.78 -4.55
N PHE A 19 -2.28 -4.40 -5.46
CA PHE A 19 -2.53 -3.89 -6.81
C PHE A 19 -4.04 -3.85 -7.05
N SER A 20 -4.50 -2.82 -7.78
CA SER A 20 -5.90 -2.78 -8.22
C SER A 20 -6.05 -1.86 -9.43
N ASN A 21 -7.01 -2.18 -10.29
CA ASN A 21 -7.48 -1.28 -11.34
C ASN A 21 -8.58 -0.35 -10.84
N ASP A 22 -9.11 -0.60 -9.65
CA ASP A 22 -10.13 0.22 -9.01
C ASP A 22 -9.79 0.35 -7.53
N LEU A 23 -9.02 1.39 -7.21
CA LEU A 23 -8.49 1.58 -5.87
C LEU A 23 -9.60 1.75 -4.84
N ARG A 24 -10.61 2.57 -5.14
CA ARG A 24 -11.70 2.83 -4.19
C ARG A 24 -12.44 1.56 -3.81
N ARG A 25 -12.82 0.78 -4.81
CA ARG A 25 -13.51 -0.48 -4.58
C ARG A 25 -12.65 -1.43 -3.75
N ARG A 26 -11.35 -1.49 -4.05
CA ARG A 26 -10.43 -2.39 -3.35
C ARG A 26 -10.26 -2.01 -1.90
N ILE A 27 -10.18 -0.71 -1.61
CA ILE A 27 -10.09 -0.23 -0.23
C ILE A 27 -11.37 -0.57 0.53
N ASP A 28 -12.52 -0.41 -0.10
CA ASP A 28 -13.79 -0.77 0.52
C ASP A 28 -13.86 -2.29 0.82
N GLU A 29 -13.32 -3.12 -0.08
CA GLU A 29 -13.24 -4.57 0.14
C GLU A 29 -12.34 -4.91 1.33
N HIS A 30 -11.24 -4.20 1.49
CA HIS A 30 -10.33 -4.41 2.62
C HIS A 30 -10.99 -4.10 3.96
N ALA A 31 -11.92 -3.18 4.00
CA ALA A 31 -12.62 -2.82 5.23
C ALA A 31 -13.40 -4.00 5.83
N GLY A 32 -13.77 -4.99 5.00
CA GLY A 32 -14.47 -6.19 5.47
C GLY A 32 -13.60 -7.45 5.51
N SER A 33 -12.28 -7.30 5.41
CA SER A 33 -11.35 -8.42 5.29
C SER A 33 -10.44 -8.53 6.52
N VAL A 34 -9.38 -9.36 6.39
CA VAL A 34 -8.35 -9.49 7.42
C VAL A 34 -7.56 -8.20 7.65
N HIS A 35 -7.64 -7.25 6.70
CA HIS A 35 -7.02 -5.93 6.84
C HIS A 35 -8.00 -4.89 7.39
N ARG A 36 -9.04 -5.33 8.07
CA ARG A 36 -10.02 -4.45 8.68
C ARG A 36 -9.34 -3.51 9.67
N GLY A 37 -9.62 -2.21 9.53
CA GLY A 37 -9.01 -1.17 10.36
C GLY A 37 -7.65 -0.69 9.91
N TRP A 38 -7.08 -1.32 8.89
CA TRP A 38 -5.82 -0.86 8.30
C TRP A 38 -6.07 0.43 7.53
N LYS A 39 -5.02 1.25 7.39
CA LYS A 39 -5.13 2.57 6.78
C LYS A 39 -4.36 2.62 5.46
N LEU A 40 -4.98 3.24 4.46
CA LEU A 40 -4.30 3.57 3.21
C LEU A 40 -3.38 4.77 3.46
N VAL A 41 -2.08 4.60 3.24
CA VAL A 41 -1.09 5.66 3.50
C VAL A 41 -0.40 6.13 2.23
N TYR A 42 -0.50 5.37 1.14
CA TYR A 42 0.24 5.70 -0.08
C TYR A 42 -0.30 4.91 -1.26
N TYR A 43 -0.27 5.51 -2.43
CA TYR A 43 -0.52 4.78 -3.65
C TYR A 43 0.24 5.42 -4.82
N GLU A 44 0.51 4.61 -5.83
CA GLU A 44 1.08 5.03 -7.10
C GLU A 44 0.08 4.69 -8.20
N ALA A 45 -0.13 5.63 -9.13
CA ALA A 45 -1.05 5.43 -10.24
C ALA A 45 -0.24 5.30 -11.53
N TYR A 46 -0.59 4.30 -12.32
CA TYR A 46 0.08 4.01 -13.58
C TYR A 46 -0.93 3.98 -14.72
N HIS A 47 -0.55 4.54 -15.84
CA HIS A 47 -1.34 4.42 -17.06
C HIS A 47 -1.33 2.97 -17.56
N SER A 48 -0.21 2.28 -17.42
CA SER A 48 -0.03 0.90 -17.84
C SER A 48 -0.20 -0.07 -16.67
N GLU A 49 -1.11 -1.04 -16.83
CA GLU A 49 -1.28 -2.11 -15.85
C GLU A 49 0.02 -2.91 -15.67
N LYS A 50 0.73 -3.14 -16.77
CA LYS A 50 1.99 -3.89 -16.74
C LYS A 50 3.03 -3.21 -15.86
N ASP A 51 3.12 -1.90 -15.92
CA ASP A 51 4.05 -1.15 -15.09
C ASP A 51 3.66 -1.24 -13.62
N ALA A 52 2.37 -1.13 -13.33
CA ALA A 52 1.87 -1.24 -11.96
C ALA A 52 2.17 -2.63 -11.37
N ARG A 53 1.91 -3.69 -12.13
CA ARG A 53 2.17 -5.05 -11.67
C ARG A 53 3.66 -5.30 -11.45
N ARG A 54 4.51 -4.74 -12.30
CA ARG A 54 5.96 -4.85 -12.14
C ARG A 54 6.40 -4.14 -10.84
N ARG A 55 5.84 -2.99 -10.57
CA ARG A 55 6.15 -2.24 -9.34
C ARG A 55 5.72 -3.02 -8.10
N GLU A 56 4.51 -3.55 -8.10
CA GLU A 56 4.01 -4.37 -6.99
C GLU A 56 4.94 -5.56 -6.74
N GLN A 57 5.30 -6.27 -7.80
CA GLN A 57 6.18 -7.42 -7.71
C GLN A 57 7.54 -7.04 -7.13
N ARG A 58 8.09 -5.93 -7.60
CA ARG A 58 9.39 -5.45 -7.11
C ARG A 58 9.34 -5.09 -5.63
N LEU A 59 8.26 -4.46 -5.19
CA LEU A 59 8.11 -4.11 -3.78
C LEU A 59 7.97 -5.35 -2.90
N LYS A 60 7.33 -6.41 -3.41
CA LYS A 60 7.15 -7.64 -2.65
C LYS A 60 8.42 -8.51 -2.61
N ASP A 61 9.19 -8.51 -3.70
CA ASP A 61 10.32 -9.44 -3.87
C ASP A 61 11.66 -8.85 -3.45
N HIS A 62 11.77 -7.52 -3.37
CA HIS A 62 13.04 -6.85 -3.12
C HIS A 62 12.97 -6.01 -1.85
N GLY A 63 13.54 -6.53 -0.76
CA GLY A 63 13.52 -5.86 0.55
C GLY A 63 14.03 -4.42 0.53
N ASN A 64 15.02 -4.11 -0.32
CA ASN A 64 15.54 -2.75 -0.44
C ASN A 64 14.49 -1.79 -1.01
N SER A 65 13.68 -2.24 -1.96
CA SER A 65 12.64 -1.40 -2.57
C SER A 65 11.58 -1.02 -1.54
N VAL A 66 11.12 -1.97 -0.74
CA VAL A 66 10.11 -1.68 0.28
C VAL A 66 10.69 -0.84 1.41
N ARG A 67 11.96 -1.04 1.76
CA ARG A 67 12.62 -0.22 2.79
C ARG A 67 12.72 1.23 2.33
N GLN A 68 13.13 1.47 1.09
CA GLN A 68 13.20 2.82 0.53
C GLN A 68 11.82 3.48 0.49
N LEU A 69 10.79 2.71 0.16
CA LEU A 69 9.43 3.22 0.17
C LEU A 69 8.99 3.60 1.59
N LYS A 70 9.27 2.76 2.58
CA LYS A 70 8.94 3.06 3.98
C LYS A 70 9.62 4.34 4.46
N ASP A 71 10.89 4.55 4.08
CA ASP A 71 11.59 5.78 4.44
C ASP A 71 10.93 7.00 3.80
N ARG A 72 10.51 6.86 2.54
CA ARG A 72 9.86 7.95 1.81
C ARG A 72 8.53 8.36 2.43
N ILE A 73 7.79 7.40 2.95
CA ILE A 73 6.44 7.66 3.49
C ILE A 73 6.37 7.52 5.01
N LEU A 74 7.52 7.65 5.68
CA LEU A 74 7.60 7.45 7.13
C LEU A 74 6.60 8.32 7.89
N ASN A 75 6.50 9.59 7.55
CA ASN A 75 5.56 10.49 8.22
C ASN A 75 4.11 10.09 7.97
N SER A 76 3.78 9.64 6.76
CA SER A 76 2.44 9.16 6.46
C SER A 76 2.07 7.95 7.31
N ILE A 77 3.02 7.03 7.50
CA ILE A 77 2.81 5.86 8.35
C ILE A 77 2.61 6.29 9.80
N GLU A 78 3.45 7.20 10.29
CA GLU A 78 3.40 7.65 11.69
C GLU A 78 2.11 8.40 12.02
N LEU A 79 1.56 9.14 11.07
CA LEU A 79 0.29 9.84 11.27
C LEU A 79 -0.86 8.89 11.60
N THR A 80 -0.81 7.64 11.14
CA THR A 80 -1.85 6.66 11.45
C THR A 80 -1.81 6.18 12.90
N ARG A 81 -0.69 6.44 13.60
CA ARG A 81 -0.45 5.97 14.96
C ARG A 81 -0.65 7.06 16.01
N ILE A 82 -0.89 8.30 15.56
CA ILE A 82 -1.15 9.42 16.44
C ILE A 82 -2.65 9.51 16.66
N GLY A 83 -3.10 9.25 17.78
CA GLY A 83 -4.52 9.39 18.07
C GLY A 83 -5.26 8.22 18.30
#